data_30653e34d819a5fcd70c90054a94d86f
#
_entry.id   30653e34d819a5fcd70c90054a94d86f
#
_cell.length_a   1.000
_cell.length_b   1.000
_cell.length_c   1.000
_cell.angle_alpha   90.00
_cell.angle_beta   90.00
_cell.angle_gamma   90.00
#
_symmetry.space_group_name_H-M   'P 1'
#
loop_
_entity.id
_entity.type
_entity.pdbx_description
1 polymer ?
#
loop_
_entity_poly.entity_id
_entity_poly.type
_entity_poly.pdbx_seq_one_letter_code
_entity_poly.pdbx_strand_id
1 'polypeptide(L)'
;KTNLPKLRSHVGMVFQHFELFPHLTITENLTIAQEKVLGRSKDEARDKGLKLLDRVGLKAHAHKHPAQMSGGQQQRVAIARALAMDPICMLFDEPTSALDPEMINEVLDVMVELAQEGMTMMCVTHEMGFAKTVAHRVIFMDHGLIVEDATKDDFFGKPRSDRAQQFLAKILHH
;
A
#
# COMPACT_ATOMS: atom_id res chain seq x y z
N LYS A 1 24.80 -8.25 14.83
CA LYS A 1 24.21 -6.96 14.38
C LYS A 1 23.28 -7.25 13.20
N THR A 2 22.05 -6.75 13.24
CA THR A 2 21.06 -6.91 12.16
C THR A 2 21.51 -6.16 10.91
N ASN A 3 21.53 -6.83 9.75
CA ASN A 3 21.81 -6.18 8.47
C ASN A 3 20.54 -5.43 8.01
N LEU A 4 20.42 -4.15 8.35
CA LEU A 4 19.27 -3.31 8.04
C LEU A 4 18.96 -3.22 6.55
N PRO A 5 19.92 -3.04 5.62
CA PRO A 5 19.64 -3.05 4.18
C PRO A 5 18.97 -4.34 3.71
N LYS A 6 19.46 -5.49 4.18
CA LYS A 6 18.88 -6.79 3.88
C LYS A 6 17.46 -6.95 4.46
N LEU A 7 17.24 -6.49 5.70
CA LEU A 7 15.89 -6.50 6.29
C LEU A 7 14.92 -5.63 5.48
N ARG A 8 15.33 -4.42 5.13
CA ARG A 8 14.50 -3.48 4.36
C ARG A 8 14.16 -3.98 2.96
N SER A 9 15.00 -4.80 2.32
CA SER A 9 14.68 -5.38 1.02
C SER A 9 13.54 -6.40 1.07
N HIS A 10 13.19 -6.92 2.25
CA HIS A 10 12.09 -7.85 2.47
C HIS A 10 10.77 -7.17 2.89
N VAL A 11 10.81 -5.87 3.12
CA VAL A 11 9.64 -5.09 3.56
C VAL A 11 9.34 -4.04 2.50
N GLY A 12 8.19 -4.18 1.85
CA GLY A 12 7.69 -3.16 0.94
C GLY A 12 7.08 -2.01 1.73
N MET A 13 7.27 -0.76 1.29
CA MET A 13 6.63 0.40 1.89
C MET A 13 6.01 1.29 0.82
N VAL A 14 4.76 1.68 1.07
CA VAL A 14 3.98 2.59 0.22
C VAL A 14 3.60 3.79 1.07
N PHE A 15 3.98 4.97 0.61
CA PHE A 15 3.80 6.23 1.31
C PHE A 15 2.59 7.00 0.79
N GLN A 16 2.12 7.95 1.57
CA GLN A 16 1.03 8.86 1.23
C GLN A 16 1.30 9.66 -0.07
N HIS A 17 2.53 10.09 -0.30
CA HIS A 17 2.93 10.92 -1.45
C HIS A 17 3.67 10.14 -2.56
N PHE A 18 3.32 8.87 -2.77
CA PHE A 18 3.79 8.00 -3.88
C PHE A 18 5.31 7.76 -3.90
N GLU A 19 6.14 8.77 -3.66
CA GLU A 19 7.61 8.74 -3.61
C GLU A 19 8.24 8.09 -4.86
N LEU A 20 7.66 8.33 -6.04
CA LEU A 20 8.23 7.89 -7.31
C LEU A 20 9.41 8.78 -7.71
N PHE A 21 10.40 8.19 -8.38
CA PHE A 21 11.50 8.94 -8.96
C PHE A 21 11.02 9.75 -10.17
N PRO A 22 10.92 11.09 -10.10
CA PRO A 22 10.27 11.90 -11.13
C PRO A 22 11.03 11.93 -12.45
N HIS A 23 12.35 11.71 -12.43
CA HIS A 23 13.23 11.70 -13.58
C HIS A 23 13.32 10.35 -14.28
N LEU A 24 12.71 9.29 -13.72
CA LEU A 24 12.65 7.96 -14.29
C LEU A 24 11.27 7.70 -14.90
N THR A 25 11.23 6.89 -15.94
CA THR A 25 9.98 6.34 -16.47
C THR A 25 9.32 5.41 -15.44
N ILE A 26 8.05 5.07 -15.67
CA ILE A 26 7.33 4.13 -14.80
C ILE A 26 8.01 2.76 -14.78
N THR A 27 8.45 2.26 -15.92
CA THR A 27 9.22 1.00 -15.97
C THR A 27 10.52 1.09 -15.17
N GLU A 28 11.29 2.16 -15.34
CA GLU A 28 12.56 2.34 -14.61
C GLU A 28 12.33 2.46 -13.10
N ASN A 29 11.24 3.08 -12.65
CA ASN A 29 10.86 3.10 -11.24
C ASN A 29 10.68 1.70 -10.65
N LEU A 30 10.17 0.74 -11.44
CA LEU A 30 9.98 -0.64 -11.00
C LEU A 30 11.26 -1.49 -11.13
N THR A 31 12.19 -1.15 -12.03
CA THR A 31 13.36 -2.01 -12.33
C THR A 31 14.60 -1.65 -11.54
N ILE A 32 14.81 -0.37 -11.24
CA ILE A 32 16.06 0.13 -10.64
C ILE A 32 16.44 -0.60 -9.35
N ALA A 33 15.50 -0.81 -8.44
CA ALA A 33 15.77 -1.51 -7.18
C ALA A 33 16.00 -3.01 -7.39
N GLN A 34 15.29 -3.63 -8.33
CA GLN A 34 15.48 -5.04 -8.70
C GLN A 34 16.91 -5.30 -9.21
N GLU A 35 17.41 -4.40 -10.07
CA GLU A 35 18.76 -4.50 -10.64
C GLU A 35 19.83 -4.21 -9.58
N LYS A 36 19.68 -3.10 -8.83
CA LYS A 36 20.72 -2.58 -7.92
C LYS A 36 20.79 -3.31 -6.58
N VAL A 37 19.66 -3.81 -6.07
CA VAL A 37 19.58 -4.43 -4.73
C VAL A 37 19.48 -5.94 -4.84
N LEU A 38 18.64 -6.47 -5.75
CA LEU A 38 18.44 -7.91 -5.91
C LEU A 38 19.38 -8.54 -6.94
N GLY A 39 20.12 -7.74 -7.73
CA GLY A 39 21.06 -8.23 -8.74
C GLY A 39 20.39 -8.90 -9.93
N ARG A 40 19.10 -8.64 -10.18
CA ARG A 40 18.39 -9.16 -11.36
C ARG A 40 18.98 -8.59 -12.64
N SER A 41 18.94 -9.37 -13.71
CA SER A 41 19.25 -8.86 -15.04
C SER A 41 18.20 -7.81 -15.46
N LYS A 42 18.56 -6.96 -16.42
CA LYS A 42 17.65 -5.93 -16.94
C LYS A 42 16.38 -6.54 -17.55
N ASP A 43 16.51 -7.66 -18.24
CA ASP A 43 15.39 -8.33 -18.88
C ASP A 43 14.44 -8.94 -17.83
N GLU A 44 14.97 -9.65 -16.83
CA GLU A 44 14.17 -10.18 -15.71
C GLU A 44 13.45 -9.07 -14.93
N ALA A 45 14.15 -7.98 -14.61
CA ALA A 45 13.57 -6.84 -13.90
C ALA A 45 12.46 -6.17 -14.72
N ARG A 46 12.66 -6.00 -16.02
CA ARG A 46 11.70 -5.43 -16.96
C ARG A 46 10.46 -6.30 -17.10
N ASP A 47 10.65 -7.59 -17.34
CA ASP A 47 9.54 -8.54 -17.50
C ASP A 47 8.67 -8.59 -16.26
N LYS A 48 9.29 -8.63 -15.08
CA LYS A 48 8.57 -8.56 -13.80
C LYS A 48 7.87 -7.23 -13.63
N GLY A 49 8.53 -6.12 -13.91
CA GLY A 49 7.95 -4.79 -13.85
C GLY A 49 6.71 -4.66 -14.72
N LEU A 50 6.78 -5.13 -15.98
CA LEU A 50 5.63 -5.09 -16.89
C LEU A 50 4.47 -5.98 -16.46
N LYS A 51 4.73 -7.15 -15.87
CA LYS A 51 3.67 -8.01 -15.27
C LYS A 51 2.99 -7.32 -14.10
N LEU A 52 3.75 -6.63 -13.24
CA LEU A 52 3.18 -5.89 -12.11
C LEU A 52 2.41 -4.65 -12.57
N LEU A 53 2.88 -3.95 -13.61
CA LEU A 53 2.11 -2.86 -14.22
C LEU A 53 0.81 -3.35 -14.86
N ASP A 54 0.82 -4.52 -15.48
CA ASP A 54 -0.37 -5.16 -16.04
C ASP A 54 -1.40 -5.47 -14.93
N ARG A 55 -0.91 -6.03 -13.82
CA ARG A 55 -1.72 -6.34 -12.63
C ARG A 55 -2.44 -5.12 -12.06
N VAL A 56 -1.80 -3.95 -12.02
CA VAL A 56 -2.41 -2.71 -11.53
C VAL A 56 -3.09 -1.90 -12.64
N GLY A 57 -3.29 -2.48 -13.85
CA GLY A 57 -3.98 -1.87 -14.98
C GLY A 57 -3.22 -0.73 -15.68
N LEU A 58 -1.89 -0.67 -15.54
CA LEU A 58 -1.08 0.47 -15.99
C LEU A 58 0.01 0.11 -17.00
N LYS A 59 -0.03 -1.09 -17.61
CA LYS A 59 0.97 -1.55 -18.59
C LYS A 59 1.14 -0.60 -19.79
N ALA A 60 0.04 -0.02 -20.27
CA ALA A 60 0.06 0.95 -21.37
C ALA A 60 0.80 2.25 -21.02
N HIS A 61 1.04 2.50 -19.74
CA HIS A 61 1.71 3.71 -19.22
C HIS A 61 3.19 3.48 -18.86
N ALA A 62 3.74 2.30 -19.17
CA ALA A 62 5.10 1.88 -18.80
C ALA A 62 6.22 2.87 -19.22
N HIS A 63 6.02 3.56 -20.33
CA HIS A 63 6.97 4.52 -20.91
C HIS A 63 6.81 5.96 -20.41
N LYS A 64 5.73 6.26 -19.66
CA LYS A 64 5.46 7.59 -19.13
C LYS A 64 6.36 7.91 -17.92
N HIS A 65 6.41 9.19 -17.57
CA HIS A 65 6.98 9.70 -16.31
C HIS A 65 5.87 9.96 -15.29
N PRO A 66 6.18 9.98 -13.97
CA PRO A 66 5.19 10.21 -12.92
C PRO A 66 4.33 11.46 -13.14
N ALA A 67 4.93 12.58 -13.58
CA ALA A 67 4.22 13.83 -13.86
C ALA A 67 3.12 13.73 -14.93
N GLN A 68 3.09 12.66 -15.73
CA GLN A 68 2.10 12.42 -16.79
C GLN A 68 0.96 11.52 -16.32
N MET A 69 0.87 11.23 -15.01
CA MET A 69 -0.08 10.29 -14.42
C MET A 69 -0.90 10.95 -13.31
N SER A 70 -2.15 10.48 -13.15
CA SER A 70 -2.99 10.90 -12.03
C SER A 70 -2.44 10.40 -10.69
N GLY A 71 -2.88 10.99 -9.57
CA GLY A 71 -2.47 10.56 -8.23
C GLY A 71 -2.75 9.07 -7.98
N GLY A 72 -3.95 8.59 -8.30
CA GLY A 72 -4.30 7.17 -8.16
C GLY A 72 -3.46 6.25 -9.02
N GLN A 73 -3.11 6.68 -10.25
CA GLN A 73 -2.18 5.93 -11.10
C GLN A 73 -0.78 5.89 -10.49
N GLN A 74 -0.27 7.01 -9.97
CA GLN A 74 1.04 7.07 -9.32
C GLN A 74 1.08 6.17 -8.07
N GLN A 75 0.01 6.13 -7.29
CA GLN A 75 -0.08 5.27 -6.10
C GLN A 75 -0.09 3.80 -6.48
N ARG A 76 -0.82 3.40 -7.51
CA ARG A 76 -0.78 2.02 -8.02
C ARG A 76 0.60 1.63 -8.55
N VAL A 77 1.32 2.56 -9.17
CA VAL A 77 2.73 2.34 -9.54
C VAL A 77 3.61 2.16 -8.30
N ALA A 78 3.41 2.96 -7.24
CA ALA A 78 4.17 2.83 -5.99
C ALA A 78 3.94 1.46 -5.34
N ILE A 79 2.72 0.94 -5.36
CA ILE A 79 2.39 -0.43 -4.92
C ILE A 79 3.13 -1.45 -5.79
N ALA A 80 3.05 -1.35 -7.12
CA ALA A 80 3.72 -2.25 -8.04
C ALA A 80 5.25 -2.22 -7.86
N ARG A 81 5.84 -1.05 -7.62
CA ARG A 81 7.27 -0.88 -7.33
C ARG A 81 7.68 -1.62 -6.05
N ALA A 82 6.88 -1.49 -4.98
CA ALA A 82 7.15 -2.20 -3.74
C ALA A 82 7.05 -3.73 -3.92
N LEU A 83 6.06 -4.22 -4.66
CA LEU A 83 5.89 -5.63 -4.99
C LEU A 83 7.01 -6.19 -5.86
N ALA A 84 7.67 -5.35 -6.68
CA ALA A 84 8.77 -5.77 -7.54
C ALA A 84 9.99 -6.32 -6.77
N MET A 85 10.10 -5.98 -5.49
CA MET A 85 11.15 -6.45 -4.60
C MET A 85 10.86 -7.82 -3.96
N ASP A 86 9.74 -8.48 -4.25
CA ASP A 86 9.27 -9.72 -3.60
C ASP A 86 9.23 -9.62 -2.07
N PRO A 87 8.54 -8.62 -1.51
CA PRO A 87 8.52 -8.40 -0.09
C PRO A 87 7.79 -9.52 0.65
N ILE A 88 8.22 -9.82 1.88
CA ILE A 88 7.53 -10.75 2.80
C ILE A 88 6.28 -10.07 3.40
N CYS A 89 6.35 -8.75 3.58
CA CYS A 89 5.23 -7.95 4.06
C CYS A 89 5.24 -6.56 3.43
N MET A 90 4.06 -5.93 3.41
CA MET A 90 3.85 -4.59 2.90
C MET A 90 3.38 -3.66 4.01
N LEU A 91 3.98 -2.48 4.09
CA LEU A 91 3.56 -1.39 4.96
C LEU A 91 2.91 -0.30 4.11
N PHE A 92 1.74 0.16 4.51
CA PHE A 92 1.01 1.24 3.87
C PHE A 92 0.80 2.36 4.87
N ASP A 93 1.29 3.56 4.53
CA ASP A 93 1.13 4.76 5.35
C ASP A 93 0.15 5.71 4.67
N GLU A 94 -1.11 5.64 5.07
CA GLU A 94 -2.22 6.43 4.53
C GLU A 94 -2.25 6.49 2.98
N PRO A 95 -2.33 5.35 2.28
CA PRO A 95 -2.10 5.27 0.84
C PRO A 95 -3.14 6.02 -0.02
N THR A 96 -4.26 6.46 0.57
CA THR A 96 -5.35 7.15 -0.13
C THR A 96 -5.49 8.63 0.25
N SER A 97 -4.79 9.10 1.29
CA SER A 97 -5.00 10.45 1.85
C SER A 97 -4.66 11.61 0.91
N ALA A 98 -3.79 11.37 -0.08
CA ALA A 98 -3.40 12.36 -1.08
C ALA A 98 -4.19 12.24 -2.40
N LEU A 99 -5.29 11.45 -2.42
CA LEU A 99 -6.05 11.15 -3.62
C LEU A 99 -7.42 11.84 -3.61
N ASP A 100 -7.88 12.19 -4.81
CA ASP A 100 -9.27 12.56 -5.01
C ASP A 100 -10.21 11.38 -4.78
N PRO A 101 -11.43 11.60 -4.27
CA PRO A 101 -12.38 10.53 -3.94
C PRO A 101 -12.64 9.52 -5.07
N GLU A 102 -12.62 9.98 -6.32
CA GLU A 102 -12.84 9.15 -7.50
C GLU A 102 -11.72 8.11 -7.71
N MET A 103 -10.52 8.39 -7.20
CA MET A 103 -9.33 7.55 -7.39
C MET A 103 -9.07 6.57 -6.24
N ILE A 104 -9.73 6.79 -5.09
CA ILE A 104 -9.51 5.99 -3.88
C ILE A 104 -9.83 4.52 -4.13
N ASN A 105 -10.98 4.23 -4.74
CA ASN A 105 -11.45 2.87 -4.96
C ASN A 105 -10.46 2.04 -5.82
N GLU A 106 -9.89 2.63 -6.86
CA GLU A 106 -8.91 1.94 -7.71
C GLU A 106 -7.66 1.47 -6.95
N VAL A 107 -7.23 2.23 -5.93
CA VAL A 107 -6.10 1.88 -5.07
C VAL A 107 -6.51 0.83 -4.05
N LEU A 108 -7.68 1.01 -3.42
CA LEU A 108 -8.21 0.06 -2.43
C LEU A 108 -8.48 -1.31 -3.05
N ASP A 109 -8.98 -1.38 -4.28
CA ASP A 109 -9.22 -2.63 -4.99
C ASP A 109 -7.93 -3.44 -5.14
N VAL A 110 -6.83 -2.81 -5.54
CA VAL A 110 -5.51 -3.46 -5.59
C VAL A 110 -5.08 -3.97 -4.22
N MET A 111 -5.32 -3.20 -3.15
CA MET A 111 -4.97 -3.62 -1.79
C MET A 111 -5.85 -4.78 -1.28
N VAL A 112 -7.13 -4.81 -1.66
CA VAL A 112 -8.06 -5.92 -1.36
C VAL A 112 -7.58 -7.20 -2.05
N GLU A 113 -7.20 -7.14 -3.32
CA GLU A 113 -6.64 -8.28 -4.05
C GLU A 113 -5.40 -8.84 -3.37
N LEU A 114 -4.46 -7.96 -2.96
CA LEU A 114 -3.26 -8.36 -2.22
C LEU A 114 -3.60 -9.07 -0.90
N ALA A 115 -4.60 -8.58 -0.16
CA ALA A 115 -5.05 -9.20 1.08
C ALA A 115 -5.64 -10.59 0.82
N GLN A 116 -6.47 -10.75 -0.21
CA GLN A 116 -7.08 -12.02 -0.61
C GLN A 116 -6.05 -13.06 -1.06
N GLU A 117 -4.95 -12.63 -1.65
CA GLU A 117 -3.83 -13.50 -2.02
C GLU A 117 -2.95 -13.90 -0.80
N GLY A 118 -3.25 -13.39 0.38
CA GLY A 118 -2.54 -13.73 1.61
C GLY A 118 -1.28 -12.90 1.86
N MET A 119 -1.12 -11.74 1.20
CA MET A 119 -0.03 -10.81 1.49
C MET A 119 -0.14 -10.29 2.93
N THR A 120 0.92 -10.46 3.71
CA THR A 120 1.01 -9.85 5.04
C THR A 120 1.11 -8.34 4.91
N MET A 121 0.16 -7.61 5.50
CA MET A 121 0.11 -6.15 5.40
C MET A 121 -0.11 -5.49 6.75
N MET A 122 0.52 -4.33 6.96
CA MET A 122 0.16 -3.37 8.00
C MET A 122 -0.21 -2.07 7.31
N CYS A 123 -1.40 -1.55 7.61
CA CYS A 123 -1.93 -0.36 6.95
C CYS A 123 -2.38 0.68 7.98
N VAL A 124 -1.84 1.88 7.89
CA VAL A 124 -2.40 3.06 8.53
C VAL A 124 -3.43 3.65 7.56
N THR A 125 -4.69 3.74 7.98
CA THR A 125 -5.78 4.17 7.11
C THR A 125 -6.92 4.79 7.91
N HIS A 126 -7.66 5.68 7.27
CA HIS A 126 -8.97 6.17 7.73
C HIS A 126 -10.13 5.60 6.89
N GLU A 127 -9.83 4.71 5.93
CA GLU A 127 -10.83 4.03 5.11
C GLU A 127 -11.46 2.85 5.89
N MET A 128 -12.48 3.14 6.69
CA MET A 128 -13.08 2.14 7.59
C MET A 128 -13.79 1.01 6.83
N GLY A 129 -14.34 1.29 5.65
CA GLY A 129 -14.92 0.27 4.77
C GLY A 129 -13.87 -0.76 4.32
N PHE A 130 -12.71 -0.28 3.89
CA PHE A 130 -11.57 -1.14 3.56
C PHE A 130 -11.10 -1.95 4.77
N ALA A 131 -10.84 -1.30 5.90
CA ALA A 131 -10.41 -1.98 7.12
C ALA A 131 -11.39 -3.07 7.54
N LYS A 132 -12.71 -2.80 7.50
CA LYS A 132 -13.76 -3.79 7.80
C LYS A 132 -13.77 -4.97 6.83
N THR A 133 -13.36 -4.76 5.58
CA THR A 133 -13.32 -5.82 4.56
C THR A 133 -12.13 -6.75 4.76
N VAL A 134 -10.92 -6.21 4.92
CA VAL A 134 -9.68 -7.00 4.81
C VAL A 134 -8.94 -7.23 6.13
N ALA A 135 -9.14 -6.42 7.16
CA ALA A 135 -8.38 -6.53 8.39
C ALA A 135 -8.70 -7.83 9.14
N HIS A 136 -7.68 -8.43 9.76
CA HIS A 136 -7.83 -9.49 10.76
C HIS A 136 -7.78 -8.92 12.18
N ARG A 137 -7.00 -7.86 12.36
CA ARG A 137 -6.75 -7.18 13.63
C ARG A 137 -6.74 -5.68 13.40
N VAL A 138 -7.31 -4.94 14.32
CA VAL A 138 -7.37 -3.48 14.29
C VAL A 138 -6.70 -2.92 15.53
N ILE A 139 -5.80 -1.98 15.34
CA ILE A 139 -5.13 -1.23 16.41
C ILE A 139 -5.61 0.21 16.31
N PHE A 140 -6.42 0.64 17.27
CA PHE A 140 -6.90 2.01 17.35
C PHE A 140 -5.98 2.84 18.22
N MET A 141 -5.46 3.91 17.64
CA MET A 141 -4.53 4.83 18.30
C MET A 141 -5.15 6.20 18.48
N ASP A 142 -4.89 6.81 19.63
CA ASP A 142 -5.26 8.21 19.92
C ASP A 142 -4.17 8.85 20.80
N HIS A 143 -3.82 10.10 20.51
CA HIS A 143 -2.76 10.84 21.21
C HIS A 143 -1.42 10.07 21.36
N GLY A 144 -1.03 9.29 20.36
CA GLY A 144 0.21 8.51 20.35
C GLY A 144 0.19 7.23 21.20
N LEU A 145 -0.97 6.86 21.75
CA LEU A 145 -1.17 5.67 22.57
C LEU A 145 -2.07 4.66 21.85
N ILE A 146 -1.81 3.37 22.07
CA ILE A 146 -2.74 2.30 21.68
C ILE A 146 -3.89 2.32 22.66
N VAL A 147 -5.07 2.69 22.18
CA VAL A 147 -6.30 2.76 22.98
C VAL A 147 -7.06 1.43 22.95
N GLU A 148 -7.06 0.78 21.79
CA GLU A 148 -7.67 -0.53 21.62
C GLU A 148 -6.89 -1.39 20.63
N ASP A 149 -6.80 -2.68 20.92
CA ASP A 149 -6.21 -3.71 20.09
C ASP A 149 -7.16 -4.91 20.11
N ALA A 150 -7.79 -5.19 18.98
CA ALA A 150 -8.87 -6.16 18.90
C ALA A 150 -8.91 -6.87 17.54
N THR A 151 -9.65 -7.97 17.46
CA THR A 151 -10.03 -8.54 16.17
C THR A 151 -10.91 -7.55 15.41
N LYS A 152 -10.97 -7.69 14.09
CA LYS A 152 -11.87 -6.87 13.26
C LYS A 152 -13.32 -6.92 13.76
N ASP A 153 -13.82 -8.12 14.03
CA ASP A 153 -15.21 -8.32 14.42
C ASP A 153 -15.52 -7.68 15.78
N ASP A 154 -14.60 -7.80 16.74
CA ASP A 154 -14.74 -7.13 18.05
C ASP A 154 -14.70 -5.60 17.89
N PHE A 155 -13.74 -5.08 17.14
CA PHE A 155 -13.57 -3.63 16.98
C PHE A 155 -14.77 -2.97 16.31
N PHE A 156 -15.26 -3.53 15.20
CA PHE A 156 -16.40 -2.95 14.47
C PHE A 156 -17.76 -3.33 15.05
N GLY A 157 -17.86 -4.46 15.75
CA GLY A 157 -19.13 -4.92 16.33
C GLY A 157 -19.37 -4.45 17.75
N LYS A 158 -18.35 -4.49 18.60
CA LYS A 158 -18.46 -4.14 20.02
C LYS A 158 -17.15 -3.57 20.57
N PRO A 159 -16.75 -2.35 20.15
CA PRO A 159 -15.54 -1.70 20.65
C PRO A 159 -15.58 -1.54 22.18
N ARG A 160 -14.45 -1.76 22.84
CA ARG A 160 -14.36 -1.77 24.31
C ARG A 160 -14.14 -0.39 24.88
N SER A 161 -13.35 0.45 24.19
CA SER A 161 -13.03 1.78 24.67
C SER A 161 -14.11 2.79 24.27
N ASP A 162 -14.48 3.68 25.20
CA ASP A 162 -15.43 4.78 24.93
C ASP A 162 -14.95 5.64 23.74
N ARG A 163 -13.63 5.80 23.60
CA ARG A 163 -13.04 6.58 22.53
C ARG A 163 -13.21 5.93 21.15
N ALA A 164 -13.05 4.60 21.05
CA ALA A 164 -13.31 3.86 19.82
C ALA A 164 -14.81 3.86 19.47
N GLN A 165 -15.69 3.74 20.47
CA GLN A 165 -17.14 3.85 20.28
C GLN A 165 -17.53 5.21 19.71
N GLN A 166 -17.02 6.30 20.27
CA GLN A 166 -17.27 7.67 19.80
C GLN A 166 -16.74 7.87 18.36
N PHE A 167 -15.57 7.31 18.06
CA PHE A 167 -14.97 7.38 16.73
C PHE A 167 -15.82 6.67 15.70
N LEU A 168 -16.18 5.42 15.95
CA LEU A 168 -17.02 4.63 15.03
C LEU A 168 -18.41 5.21 14.85
N ALA A 169 -19.03 5.72 15.92
CA ALA A 169 -20.33 6.38 15.83
C ALA A 169 -20.32 7.58 14.88
N LYS A 170 -19.23 8.35 14.85
CA LYS A 170 -19.10 9.49 13.92
C LYS A 170 -18.93 9.09 12.47
N ILE A 171 -18.24 7.97 12.21
CA ILE A 171 -17.92 7.55 10.83
C ILE A 171 -19.04 6.71 10.21
N LEU A 172 -19.72 5.88 11.00
CA LEU A 172 -20.79 5.00 10.50
C LEU A 172 -22.13 5.70 10.30
N HIS A 173 -22.28 6.95 10.75
CA HIS A 173 -23.48 7.78 10.57
C HIS A 173 -23.36 8.80 9.42
N HIS A 174 -22.30 8.73 8.63
CA HIS A 174 -22.14 9.41 7.35
C HIS A 174 -22.13 8.39 6.22
#